data_0ef74795ceb8183778397964d2e3f311
#
_entry.id   0ef74795ceb8183778397964d2e3f311
#
_cell.length_a   1.000
_cell.length_b   1.000
_cell.length_c   1.000
_cell.angle_alpha   90.00
_cell.angle_beta   90.00
_cell.angle_gamma   90.00
#
_symmetry.space_group_name_H-M   'P 1'
#
loop_
_entity.id
_entity.type
_entity.pdbx_description
1 polymer ?
#
loop_
_entity_poly.entity_id
_entity_poly.type
_entity_poly.pdbx_seq_one_letter_code
_entity_poly.pdbx_strand_id
1 'polypeptide(L)'
;MKQFSTRALLVLAGSVLALGLHAQQVSPIRIGSKIDTEGKLLGNVMVLALEASGIKTENRVSLGNTKVVRTALLAGEIDMYPEYTGNGAFMLGDESNKAWKDLRSGYELAKKMDFERNKIVWLEPANANNTWAIAVRKDVATANKLRSLDDVSRYVAGNGAFKLAASAEFMERPDGLPAFQSAYSFKLRPEQTLVLAGGDTAATIRAAAEKTSGVNAAMAYGTDGPLAALGLLIMEDPRGVQPVYAPAPLIREEALKRQPKIAEILTPIFKSLDGPTLQQLNARIQLEGQDPKKVAGDYLRSKGFIK
;
A
#
# COMPACT_ATOMS: atom_id res chain seq x y z
N MET A 1 -34.11 -93.08 -4.59
CA MET A 1 -34.90 -92.45 -3.58
C MET A 1 -33.94 -91.83 -2.56
N LYS A 2 -33.45 -90.62 -2.72
CA LYS A 2 -32.65 -89.87 -1.74
C LYS A 2 -32.97 -88.39 -1.95
N GLN A 3 -33.57 -87.76 -0.93
CA GLN A 3 -33.82 -86.31 -0.86
C GLN A 3 -32.51 -85.59 -0.63
N PHE A 4 -32.23 -84.62 -1.47
CA PHE A 4 -31.19 -83.63 -1.16
C PHE A 4 -31.82 -82.30 -0.80
N SER A 5 -31.60 -81.89 0.42
CA SER A 5 -32.02 -80.65 1.04
C SER A 5 -30.97 -79.58 0.63
N THR A 6 -31.43 -78.57 -0.07
CA THR A 6 -30.54 -77.40 -0.44
C THR A 6 -30.78 -76.29 0.59
N ARG A 7 -29.79 -76.02 1.43
CA ARG A 7 -29.75 -74.85 2.31
C ARG A 7 -29.25 -73.63 1.54
N ALA A 8 -30.09 -72.64 1.36
CA ALA A 8 -29.71 -71.37 0.80
C ALA A 8 -29.04 -70.53 1.93
N LEU A 9 -27.75 -70.17 1.69
CA LEU A 9 -27.01 -69.20 2.51
C LEU A 9 -27.35 -67.79 2.00
N LEU A 10 -28.06 -66.99 2.77
CA LEU A 10 -28.19 -65.55 2.56
C LEU A 10 -26.92 -64.84 3.02
N VAL A 11 -26.12 -64.33 2.13
CA VAL A 11 -25.00 -63.43 2.41
C VAL A 11 -25.56 -62.01 2.39
N LEU A 12 -25.75 -61.40 3.56
CA LEU A 12 -26.00 -59.93 3.70
C LEU A 12 -24.71 -59.20 3.43
N ALA A 13 -24.58 -58.63 2.24
CA ALA A 13 -23.52 -57.66 1.91
C ALA A 13 -23.89 -56.30 2.53
N GLY A 14 -23.33 -56.00 3.68
CA GLY A 14 -23.41 -54.67 4.30
C GLY A 14 -22.55 -53.67 3.51
N SER A 15 -23.20 -52.86 2.66
CA SER A 15 -22.53 -51.73 1.99
C SER A 15 -22.33 -50.61 3.01
N VAL A 16 -21.14 -50.50 3.58
CA VAL A 16 -20.71 -49.32 4.34
C VAL A 16 -20.49 -48.17 3.34
N LEU A 17 -21.47 -47.29 3.22
CA LEU A 17 -21.27 -45.98 2.54
C LEU A 17 -20.30 -45.16 3.40
N ALA A 18 -19.03 -45.18 3.05
CA ALA A 18 -18.06 -44.20 3.53
C ALA A 18 -18.45 -42.86 2.90
N LEU A 19 -19.22 -42.04 3.62
CA LEU A 19 -19.36 -40.60 3.33
C LEU A 19 -18.00 -39.98 3.54
N GLY A 20 -17.20 -39.94 2.48
CA GLY A 20 -15.97 -39.16 2.42
C GLY A 20 -16.35 -37.68 2.60
N LEU A 21 -16.17 -37.16 3.82
CA LEU A 21 -16.12 -35.73 4.04
C LEU A 21 -14.92 -35.22 3.21
N HIS A 22 -15.18 -34.84 1.97
CA HIS A 22 -14.27 -33.99 1.24
C HIS A 22 -14.27 -32.65 1.98
N ALA A 23 -13.33 -32.48 2.91
CA ALA A 23 -13.00 -31.18 3.45
C ALA A 23 -12.64 -30.33 2.22
N GLN A 24 -13.55 -29.45 1.83
CA GLN A 24 -13.35 -28.55 0.71
C GLN A 24 -12.09 -27.76 1.01
N GLN A 25 -10.99 -28.07 0.29
CA GLN A 25 -9.70 -27.47 0.54
C GLN A 25 -9.84 -25.98 0.21
N VAL A 26 -9.94 -25.16 1.24
CA VAL A 26 -10.13 -23.72 1.09
C VAL A 26 -8.91 -23.17 0.33
N SER A 27 -9.17 -22.59 -0.83
CA SER A 27 -8.12 -22.00 -1.66
C SER A 27 -7.34 -20.94 -0.86
N PRO A 28 -6.01 -20.85 -1.04
CA PRO A 28 -5.19 -19.86 -0.35
C PRO A 28 -5.65 -18.44 -0.68
N ILE A 29 -5.44 -17.53 0.25
CA ILE A 29 -5.67 -16.09 0.04
C ILE A 29 -4.45 -15.52 -0.70
N ARG A 30 -4.67 -15.01 -1.91
CA ARG A 30 -3.62 -14.38 -2.73
C ARG A 30 -3.44 -12.93 -2.32
N ILE A 31 -2.26 -12.59 -1.79
CA ILE A 31 -1.97 -11.28 -1.21
C ILE A 31 -0.97 -10.56 -2.09
N GLY A 32 -1.40 -9.48 -2.73
CA GLY A 32 -0.53 -8.58 -3.49
C GLY A 32 -0.04 -7.39 -2.67
N SER A 33 0.80 -6.59 -3.27
CA SER A 33 1.13 -5.24 -2.81
C SER A 33 1.70 -4.38 -3.94
N LYS A 34 1.79 -3.09 -3.67
CA LYS A 34 2.59 -2.19 -4.50
C LYS A 34 4.08 -2.50 -4.38
N ILE A 35 4.87 -1.99 -5.34
CA ILE A 35 6.30 -2.23 -5.44
C ILE A 35 7.14 -1.33 -4.51
N ASP A 36 6.55 -0.25 -3.97
CA ASP A 36 7.23 0.65 -3.04
C ASP A 36 7.56 -0.01 -1.69
N THR A 37 8.43 0.62 -0.92
CA THR A 37 8.91 0.10 0.36
C THR A 37 7.79 -0.22 1.33
N GLU A 38 6.87 0.74 1.55
CA GLU A 38 5.76 0.54 2.50
C GLU A 38 4.74 -0.47 2.00
N GLY A 39 4.47 -0.50 0.69
CA GLY A 39 3.63 -1.52 0.07
C GLY A 39 4.16 -2.93 0.31
N LYS A 40 5.48 -3.16 0.16
CA LYS A 40 6.13 -4.44 0.47
C LYS A 40 6.04 -4.78 1.96
N LEU A 41 6.29 -3.81 2.83
CA LEU A 41 6.19 -3.98 4.29
C LEU A 41 4.78 -4.42 4.68
N LEU A 42 3.76 -3.64 4.31
CA LEU A 42 2.36 -3.91 4.68
C LEU A 42 1.82 -5.20 4.04
N GLY A 43 2.20 -5.50 2.81
CA GLY A 43 1.87 -6.78 2.17
C GLY A 43 2.42 -7.97 2.97
N ASN A 44 3.67 -7.91 3.41
CA ASN A 44 4.28 -8.95 4.25
C ASN A 44 3.67 -9.00 5.65
N VAL A 45 3.27 -7.87 6.24
CA VAL A 45 2.50 -7.85 7.50
C VAL A 45 1.23 -8.68 7.35
N MET A 46 0.46 -8.48 6.26
CA MET A 46 -0.75 -9.24 6.00
C MET A 46 -0.48 -10.73 5.81
N VAL A 47 0.53 -11.08 5.00
CA VAL A 47 0.91 -12.49 4.76
C VAL A 47 1.25 -13.18 6.08
N LEU A 48 2.19 -12.63 6.85
CA LEU A 48 2.69 -13.25 8.07
C LEU A 48 1.62 -13.36 9.17
N ALA A 49 0.77 -12.35 9.31
CA ALA A 49 -0.32 -12.36 10.29
C ALA A 49 -1.37 -13.45 9.98
N LEU A 50 -1.74 -13.60 8.71
CA LEU A 50 -2.70 -14.62 8.29
C LEU A 50 -2.12 -16.02 8.40
N GLU A 51 -0.87 -16.23 7.98
CA GLU A 51 -0.16 -17.52 8.10
C GLU A 51 -0.03 -17.95 9.57
N ALA A 52 0.37 -17.04 10.46
CA ALA A 52 0.46 -17.31 11.90
C ALA A 52 -0.90 -17.67 12.53
N SER A 53 -2.01 -17.23 11.92
CA SER A 53 -3.38 -17.55 12.31
C SER A 53 -3.93 -18.81 11.63
N GLY A 54 -3.10 -19.56 10.89
CA GLY A 54 -3.49 -20.80 10.20
C GLY A 54 -4.23 -20.62 8.88
N ILE A 55 -4.29 -19.40 8.35
CA ILE A 55 -4.89 -19.13 7.04
C ILE A 55 -3.79 -19.30 5.97
N LYS A 56 -4.02 -20.23 5.02
CA LYS A 56 -3.10 -20.42 3.90
C LYS A 56 -3.08 -19.20 3.00
N THR A 57 -1.89 -18.72 2.65
CA THR A 57 -1.70 -17.58 1.76
C THR A 57 -0.88 -17.95 0.52
N GLU A 58 -1.06 -17.17 -0.54
CA GLU A 58 -0.16 -17.12 -1.68
C GLU A 58 0.42 -15.72 -1.76
N ASN A 59 1.73 -15.61 -1.53
CA ASN A 59 2.41 -14.33 -1.50
C ASN A 59 2.69 -13.83 -2.93
N ARG A 60 2.04 -12.72 -3.30
CA ARG A 60 2.23 -11.97 -4.55
C ARG A 60 2.62 -10.50 -4.27
N VAL A 61 3.36 -10.28 -3.20
CA VAL A 61 3.86 -8.95 -2.82
C VAL A 61 4.79 -8.39 -3.89
N SER A 62 4.75 -7.07 -4.12
CA SER A 62 5.60 -6.36 -5.09
C SER A 62 5.19 -6.56 -6.56
N LEU A 63 3.89 -6.44 -6.87
CA LEU A 63 3.35 -6.59 -8.25
C LEU A 63 3.64 -5.40 -9.17
N GLY A 64 3.56 -4.18 -8.66
CA GLY A 64 3.71 -2.98 -9.46
C GLY A 64 3.15 -1.71 -8.80
N ASN A 65 2.83 -0.71 -9.61
CA ASN A 65 2.22 0.55 -9.14
C ASN A 65 0.72 0.39 -8.81
N THR A 66 0.07 1.46 -8.37
CA THR A 66 -1.36 1.49 -8.00
C THR A 66 -2.26 0.88 -9.08
N LYS A 67 -2.06 1.25 -10.35
CA LYS A 67 -2.89 0.76 -11.46
C LYS A 67 -2.76 -0.75 -11.67
N VAL A 68 -1.54 -1.26 -11.61
CA VAL A 68 -1.24 -2.71 -11.80
C VAL A 68 -1.91 -3.53 -10.71
N VAL A 69 -1.69 -3.17 -9.43
CA VAL A 69 -2.23 -3.94 -8.30
C VAL A 69 -3.75 -3.85 -8.25
N ARG A 70 -4.31 -2.67 -8.53
CA ARG A 70 -5.76 -2.48 -8.61
C ARG A 70 -6.39 -3.34 -9.71
N THR A 71 -5.79 -3.39 -10.88
CA THR A 71 -6.26 -4.24 -11.99
C THR A 71 -6.24 -5.72 -11.60
N ALA A 72 -5.16 -6.19 -10.96
CA ALA A 72 -5.04 -7.57 -10.50
C ALA A 72 -6.13 -7.94 -9.45
N LEU A 73 -6.47 -7.02 -8.53
CA LEU A 73 -7.56 -7.23 -7.57
C LEU A 73 -8.92 -7.36 -8.27
N LEU A 74 -9.22 -6.44 -9.19
CA LEU A 74 -10.51 -6.43 -9.91
C LEU A 74 -10.65 -7.63 -10.84
N ALA A 75 -9.56 -8.08 -11.46
CA ALA A 75 -9.53 -9.29 -12.27
C ALA A 75 -9.58 -10.59 -11.45
N GLY A 76 -9.45 -10.51 -10.13
CA GLY A 76 -9.40 -11.69 -9.25
C GLY A 76 -8.09 -12.47 -9.33
N GLU A 77 -7.02 -11.86 -9.80
CA GLU A 77 -5.67 -12.44 -9.79
C GLU A 77 -5.06 -12.42 -8.38
N ILE A 78 -5.43 -11.43 -7.57
CA ILE A 78 -5.19 -11.38 -6.13
C ILE A 78 -6.52 -11.24 -5.40
N ASP A 79 -6.56 -11.63 -4.12
CA ASP A 79 -7.74 -11.55 -3.29
C ASP A 79 -7.73 -10.30 -2.40
N MET A 80 -6.54 -9.79 -2.06
CA MET A 80 -6.37 -8.62 -1.20
C MET A 80 -4.99 -7.96 -1.36
N TYR A 81 -4.90 -6.69 -0.96
CA TYR A 81 -3.64 -5.95 -0.85
C TYR A 81 -3.80 -4.73 0.07
N PRO A 82 -2.70 -4.14 0.58
CA PRO A 82 -2.75 -2.87 1.31
C PRO A 82 -2.87 -1.70 0.32
N GLU A 83 -3.89 -0.87 0.48
CA GLU A 83 -4.13 0.33 -0.31
C GLU A 83 -4.26 1.54 0.62
N TYR A 84 -4.35 2.74 0.06
CA TYR A 84 -4.43 4.00 0.79
C TYR A 84 -5.72 4.74 0.46
N THR A 85 -6.39 5.28 1.47
CA THR A 85 -7.71 5.93 1.31
C THR A 85 -7.72 7.00 0.23
N GLY A 86 -6.68 7.83 0.15
CA GLY A 86 -6.57 8.90 -0.83
C GLY A 86 -6.55 8.43 -2.28
N ASN A 87 -6.06 7.20 -2.55
CA ASN A 87 -6.15 6.62 -3.90
C ASN A 87 -7.60 6.35 -4.33
N GLY A 88 -8.55 6.31 -3.38
CA GLY A 88 -9.97 6.24 -3.67
C GLY A 88 -10.44 7.39 -4.56
N ALA A 89 -9.92 8.60 -4.35
CA ALA A 89 -10.21 9.75 -5.18
C ALA A 89 -9.93 9.47 -6.67
N PHE A 90 -8.73 8.99 -6.97
CA PHE A 90 -8.30 8.65 -8.33
C PHE A 90 -8.98 7.39 -8.87
N MET A 91 -9.02 6.29 -8.09
CA MET A 91 -9.53 5.01 -8.55
C MET A 91 -11.05 5.00 -8.78
N LEU A 92 -11.79 5.86 -8.06
CA LEU A 92 -13.25 5.90 -8.08
C LEU A 92 -13.79 7.13 -8.81
N GLY A 93 -12.91 8.01 -9.33
CA GLY A 93 -13.26 9.15 -10.17
C GLY A 93 -14.07 10.21 -9.44
N ASP A 94 -13.63 10.62 -8.24
CA ASP A 94 -14.28 11.65 -7.42
C ASP A 94 -13.25 12.57 -6.74
N GLU A 95 -12.22 12.97 -7.50
CA GLU A 95 -11.05 13.70 -7.00
C GLU A 95 -11.38 15.05 -6.36
N SER A 96 -12.47 15.69 -6.78
CA SER A 96 -12.88 16.99 -6.27
C SER A 96 -13.56 16.94 -4.89
N ASN A 97 -13.91 15.76 -4.39
CA ASN A 97 -14.65 15.62 -3.15
C ASN A 97 -13.76 15.96 -1.94
N LYS A 98 -14.20 16.92 -1.15
CA LYS A 98 -13.47 17.39 0.04
C LYS A 98 -13.31 16.32 1.13
N ALA A 99 -14.13 15.27 1.12
CA ALA A 99 -14.02 14.16 2.06
C ALA A 99 -12.63 13.51 2.03
N TRP A 100 -11.96 13.50 0.88
CA TRP A 100 -10.60 12.94 0.75
C TRP A 100 -9.53 13.68 1.57
N LYS A 101 -9.83 14.92 2.05
CA LYS A 101 -8.91 15.71 2.89
C LYS A 101 -8.96 15.36 4.37
N ASP A 102 -9.84 14.46 4.77
CA ASP A 102 -9.99 13.98 6.14
C ASP A 102 -9.93 12.45 6.17
N LEU A 103 -9.20 11.89 7.13
CA LEU A 103 -8.95 10.45 7.21
C LEU A 103 -10.24 9.66 7.30
N ARG A 104 -11.15 10.03 8.21
CA ARG A 104 -12.36 9.26 8.47
C ARG A 104 -13.38 9.40 7.35
N SER A 105 -13.61 10.63 6.89
CA SER A 105 -14.53 10.91 5.79
C SER A 105 -14.07 10.26 4.48
N GLY A 106 -12.78 10.33 4.17
CA GLY A 106 -12.19 9.69 2.99
C GLY A 106 -12.29 8.16 3.04
N TYR A 107 -12.02 7.58 4.21
CA TYR A 107 -12.18 6.14 4.41
C TYR A 107 -13.64 5.68 4.20
N GLU A 108 -14.61 6.33 4.84
CA GLU A 108 -16.02 5.94 4.70
C GLU A 108 -16.52 6.12 3.24
N LEU A 109 -16.04 7.16 2.57
CA LEU A 109 -16.36 7.39 1.16
C LEU A 109 -15.76 6.28 0.27
N ALA A 110 -14.47 5.94 0.43
CA ALA A 110 -13.82 4.87 -0.31
C ALA A 110 -14.50 3.52 -0.08
N LYS A 111 -14.75 3.18 1.17
CA LYS A 111 -15.42 1.95 1.59
C LYS A 111 -16.80 1.79 0.94
N LYS A 112 -17.62 2.86 0.97
CA LYS A 112 -18.95 2.84 0.38
C LYS A 112 -18.88 2.68 -1.14
N MET A 113 -18.15 3.58 -1.81
CA MET A 113 -18.13 3.63 -3.28
C MET A 113 -17.52 2.35 -3.88
N ASP A 114 -16.46 1.83 -3.28
CA ASP A 114 -15.76 0.66 -3.81
C ASP A 114 -16.56 -0.62 -3.57
N PHE A 115 -17.25 -0.71 -2.44
CA PHE A 115 -18.16 -1.84 -2.20
C PHE A 115 -19.35 -1.84 -3.16
N GLU A 116 -19.99 -0.68 -3.36
CA GLU A 116 -21.12 -0.56 -4.27
C GLU A 116 -20.75 -0.91 -5.72
N ARG A 117 -19.62 -0.40 -6.20
CA ARG A 117 -19.19 -0.54 -7.60
C ARG A 117 -18.47 -1.87 -7.90
N ASN A 118 -17.61 -2.33 -6.99
CA ASN A 118 -16.64 -3.37 -7.28
C ASN A 118 -16.71 -4.56 -6.31
N LYS A 119 -17.54 -4.52 -5.27
CA LYS A 119 -17.58 -5.53 -4.21
C LYS A 119 -16.23 -5.71 -3.50
N ILE A 120 -15.51 -4.60 -3.34
CA ILE A 120 -14.27 -4.55 -2.56
C ILE A 120 -14.58 -3.98 -1.18
N VAL A 121 -14.14 -4.72 -0.16
CA VAL A 121 -14.29 -4.34 1.24
C VAL A 121 -13.00 -3.66 1.70
N TRP A 122 -13.12 -2.46 2.24
CA TRP A 122 -12.06 -1.75 2.95
C TRP A 122 -12.15 -2.09 4.42
N LEU A 123 -11.10 -2.69 5.00
CA LEU A 123 -11.00 -2.88 6.44
C LEU A 123 -10.55 -1.58 7.12
N GLU A 124 -10.53 -1.55 8.47
CA GLU A 124 -10.16 -0.34 9.21
C GLU A 124 -8.75 0.13 8.86
N PRO A 125 -8.56 1.43 8.60
CA PRO A 125 -7.27 1.99 8.23
C PRO A 125 -6.34 2.18 9.42
N ALA A 126 -5.05 2.32 9.12
CA ALA A 126 -4.05 2.80 10.04
C ALA A 126 -4.24 4.31 10.33
N ASN A 127 -3.79 4.77 11.50
CA ASN A 127 -3.78 6.19 11.83
C ASN A 127 -2.49 6.86 11.34
N ALA A 128 -2.31 6.86 10.01
CA ALA A 128 -1.14 7.41 9.35
C ALA A 128 -1.54 8.10 8.05
N ASN A 129 -0.66 8.95 7.54
CA ASN A 129 -0.87 9.62 6.27
C ASN A 129 0.39 9.49 5.38
N ASN A 130 0.34 8.55 4.44
CA ASN A 130 1.36 8.34 3.41
C ASN A 130 1.14 9.28 2.22
N THR A 131 0.96 10.58 2.49
CA THR A 131 0.67 11.54 1.43
C THR A 131 1.89 11.81 0.56
N TRP A 132 1.68 12.09 -0.73
CA TRP A 132 2.74 12.61 -1.57
C TRP A 132 3.26 13.96 -1.08
N ALA A 133 4.57 14.11 -1.10
CA ALA A 133 5.27 15.33 -0.71
C ALA A 133 6.44 15.60 -1.66
N ILE A 134 6.88 16.84 -1.68
CA ILE A 134 8.15 17.24 -2.30
C ILE A 134 9.14 17.56 -1.20
N ALA A 135 10.24 16.83 -1.17
CA ALA A 135 11.35 17.08 -0.25
C ALA A 135 12.51 17.76 -1.01
N VAL A 136 13.16 18.72 -0.37
CA VAL A 136 14.29 19.47 -0.92
C VAL A 136 15.53 19.23 -0.05
N ARG A 137 16.69 19.12 -0.65
CA ARG A 137 17.95 19.02 0.10
C ARG A 137 18.11 20.18 1.07
N LYS A 138 18.51 19.87 2.30
CA LYS A 138 18.65 20.85 3.37
C LYS A 138 19.58 22.00 3.04
N ASP A 139 20.71 21.72 2.35
CA ASP A 139 21.65 22.77 1.93
C ASP A 139 20.99 23.76 0.94
N VAL A 140 20.24 23.24 -0.05
CA VAL A 140 19.51 24.06 -1.03
C VAL A 140 18.36 24.81 -0.37
N ALA A 141 17.58 24.14 0.46
CA ALA A 141 16.45 24.74 1.19
C ALA A 141 16.91 25.88 2.11
N THR A 142 18.00 25.67 2.87
CA THR A 142 18.56 26.67 3.77
C THR A 142 19.13 27.88 3.00
N ALA A 143 19.94 27.63 1.97
CA ALA A 143 20.55 28.70 1.17
C ALA A 143 19.51 29.60 0.49
N ASN A 144 18.37 29.04 0.09
CA ASN A 144 17.31 29.75 -0.64
C ASN A 144 16.06 30.03 0.21
N LYS A 145 16.12 29.76 1.52
CA LYS A 145 15.02 29.98 2.49
C LYS A 145 13.72 29.27 2.09
N LEU A 146 13.83 28.06 1.51
CA LEU A 146 12.67 27.27 1.13
C LEU A 146 12.12 26.51 2.35
N ARG A 147 10.84 26.67 2.64
CA ARG A 147 10.12 26.00 3.72
C ARG A 147 8.83 25.36 3.23
N SER A 148 8.20 25.97 2.22
CA SER A 148 6.89 25.57 1.69
C SER A 148 6.90 25.44 0.18
N LEU A 149 5.85 24.88 -0.37
CA LEU A 149 5.63 24.81 -1.82
C LEU A 149 5.40 26.19 -2.45
N ASP A 150 4.94 27.20 -1.68
CA ASP A 150 4.93 28.58 -2.15
C ASP A 150 6.35 29.13 -2.34
N ASP A 151 7.30 28.76 -1.48
CA ASP A 151 8.71 29.12 -1.65
C ASP A 151 9.33 28.44 -2.86
N VAL A 152 9.04 27.13 -3.04
CA VAL A 152 9.49 26.38 -4.22
C VAL A 152 8.96 27.02 -5.50
N SER A 153 7.69 27.40 -5.52
CA SER A 153 7.08 28.11 -6.67
C SER A 153 7.84 29.38 -7.03
N ARG A 154 8.11 30.25 -6.05
CA ARG A 154 8.89 31.48 -6.26
C ARG A 154 10.32 31.20 -6.73
N TYR A 155 10.96 30.19 -6.15
CA TYR A 155 12.31 29.80 -6.52
C TYR A 155 12.40 29.29 -7.98
N VAL A 156 11.44 28.46 -8.39
CA VAL A 156 11.36 27.97 -9.78
C VAL A 156 11.05 29.10 -10.76
N ALA A 157 10.11 29.99 -10.42
CA ALA A 157 9.75 31.15 -11.24
C ALA A 157 10.94 32.14 -11.42
N GLY A 158 11.80 32.27 -10.40
CA GLY A 158 13.02 33.04 -10.42
C GLY A 158 14.22 32.34 -11.12
N ASN A 159 13.98 31.27 -11.87
CA ASN A 159 15.00 30.43 -12.51
C ASN A 159 16.00 29.80 -11.52
N GLY A 160 15.56 29.53 -10.29
CA GLY A 160 16.35 28.77 -9.33
C GLY A 160 16.73 27.39 -9.86
N ALA A 161 17.90 26.92 -9.48
CA ALA A 161 18.39 25.59 -9.87
C ALA A 161 17.62 24.50 -9.14
N PHE A 162 16.41 24.20 -9.60
CA PHE A 162 15.52 23.17 -9.03
C PHE A 162 15.42 22.00 -9.98
N LYS A 163 15.72 20.79 -9.49
CA LYS A 163 15.56 19.55 -10.25
C LYS A 163 15.02 18.44 -9.37
N LEU A 164 13.86 17.89 -9.77
CA LEU A 164 13.06 16.91 -9.02
C LEU A 164 13.31 15.49 -9.54
N ALA A 165 13.66 14.55 -8.67
CA ALA A 165 13.54 13.12 -8.93
C ALA A 165 12.15 12.64 -8.53
N ALA A 166 11.44 11.96 -9.43
CA ALA A 166 10.09 11.48 -9.18
C ALA A 166 9.79 10.20 -9.97
N SER A 167 8.74 9.47 -9.54
CA SER A 167 8.23 8.35 -10.30
C SER A 167 7.39 8.80 -11.50
N ALA A 168 7.28 7.95 -12.52
CA ALA A 168 6.38 8.19 -13.64
C ALA A 168 4.93 8.38 -13.17
N GLU A 169 4.47 7.58 -12.21
CA GLU A 169 3.12 7.70 -11.64
C GLU A 169 2.86 9.10 -11.05
N PHE A 170 3.79 9.62 -10.24
CA PHE A 170 3.67 10.97 -9.67
C PHE A 170 3.70 12.07 -10.72
N MET A 171 4.52 11.90 -11.77
CA MET A 171 4.62 12.86 -12.86
C MET A 171 3.36 12.96 -13.72
N GLU A 172 2.65 11.84 -13.91
CA GLU A 172 1.57 11.70 -14.89
C GLU A 172 0.17 11.80 -14.28
N ARG A 173 -0.01 11.36 -13.03
CA ARG A 173 -1.34 11.37 -12.40
C ARG A 173 -1.82 12.81 -12.16
N PRO A 174 -3.09 13.12 -12.46
CA PRO A 174 -3.67 14.46 -12.25
C PRO A 174 -3.54 14.95 -10.80
N ASP A 175 -3.64 14.04 -9.82
CA ASP A 175 -3.51 14.31 -8.39
C ASP A 175 -2.06 14.27 -7.86
N GLY A 176 -1.09 13.97 -8.72
CA GLY A 176 0.35 13.99 -8.43
C GLY A 176 0.99 15.37 -8.64
N LEU A 177 2.15 15.41 -9.35
CA LEU A 177 2.84 16.66 -9.66
C LEU A 177 1.96 17.70 -10.38
N PRO A 178 1.07 17.30 -11.32
CA PRO A 178 0.17 18.27 -11.96
C PRO A 178 -0.69 19.05 -10.97
N ALA A 179 -1.21 18.40 -9.90
CA ALA A 179 -1.98 19.08 -8.86
C ALA A 179 -1.15 20.11 -8.09
N PHE A 180 0.08 19.75 -7.70
CA PHE A 180 1.01 20.69 -7.04
C PHE A 180 1.36 21.87 -7.95
N GLN A 181 1.68 21.61 -9.22
CA GLN A 181 1.99 22.66 -10.19
C GLN A 181 0.83 23.62 -10.42
N SER A 182 -0.38 23.09 -10.53
CA SER A 182 -1.60 23.90 -10.69
C SER A 182 -1.90 24.73 -9.43
N ALA A 183 -1.88 24.10 -8.26
CA ALA A 183 -2.20 24.76 -7.01
C ALA A 183 -1.18 25.87 -6.65
N TYR A 184 0.09 25.65 -6.89
CA TYR A 184 1.16 26.60 -6.55
C TYR A 184 1.66 27.44 -7.72
N SER A 185 1.04 27.33 -8.90
CA SER A 185 1.34 28.13 -10.10
C SER A 185 2.80 28.07 -10.55
N PHE A 186 3.40 26.87 -10.52
CA PHE A 186 4.72 26.64 -11.11
C PHE A 186 4.67 25.52 -12.16
N LYS A 187 5.67 25.43 -13.00
CA LYS A 187 5.81 24.34 -13.96
C LYS A 187 7.27 23.97 -14.12
N LEU A 188 7.57 22.69 -13.98
CA LEU A 188 8.90 22.15 -14.24
C LEU A 188 9.05 21.85 -15.73
N ARG A 189 10.21 22.21 -16.29
CA ARG A 189 10.61 21.82 -17.64
C ARG A 189 11.18 20.39 -17.63
N PRO A 190 11.22 19.68 -18.76
CA PRO A 190 11.75 18.30 -18.82
C PRO A 190 13.16 18.15 -18.20
N GLU A 191 14.05 19.12 -18.44
CA GLU A 191 15.41 19.12 -17.89
C GLU A 191 15.47 19.31 -16.36
N GLN A 192 14.39 19.80 -15.76
CA GLN A 192 14.21 19.95 -14.31
C GLN A 192 13.63 18.72 -13.63
N THR A 193 13.52 17.63 -14.36
CA THR A 193 13.00 16.36 -13.82
C THR A 193 13.95 15.22 -14.10
N LEU A 194 13.97 14.24 -13.18
CA LEU A 194 14.55 12.92 -13.35
C LEU A 194 13.46 11.90 -13.05
N VAL A 195 12.92 11.27 -14.11
CA VAL A 195 11.86 10.27 -13.96
C VAL A 195 12.48 8.90 -13.74
N LEU A 196 12.11 8.27 -12.62
CA LEU A 196 12.58 6.92 -12.26
C LEU A 196 11.44 5.91 -12.46
N ALA A 197 11.79 4.74 -12.99
CA ALA A 197 10.84 3.64 -13.12
C ALA A 197 10.45 3.11 -11.74
N GLY A 198 9.15 2.90 -11.53
CA GLY A 198 8.62 2.44 -10.24
C GLY A 198 8.23 3.59 -9.30
N GLY A 199 7.48 3.28 -8.26
CA GLY A 199 6.94 4.24 -7.28
C GLY A 199 7.76 4.33 -5.98
N ASP A 200 8.98 3.79 -5.96
CA ASP A 200 9.78 3.71 -4.73
C ASP A 200 10.50 5.02 -4.43
N THR A 201 10.06 5.70 -3.37
CA THR A 201 10.67 6.95 -2.89
C THR A 201 12.09 6.78 -2.35
N ALA A 202 12.51 5.56 -1.99
CA ALA A 202 13.90 5.30 -1.62
C ALA A 202 14.85 5.68 -2.77
N ALA A 203 14.47 5.42 -4.03
CA ALA A 203 15.27 5.78 -5.20
C ALA A 203 15.29 7.29 -5.44
N THR A 204 14.15 7.99 -5.33
CA THR A 204 14.07 9.43 -5.55
C THR A 204 14.78 10.22 -4.47
N ILE A 205 14.62 9.81 -3.20
CA ILE A 205 15.30 10.41 -2.04
C ILE A 205 16.81 10.24 -2.14
N ARG A 206 17.27 9.02 -2.49
CA ARG A 206 18.69 8.75 -2.71
C ARG A 206 19.26 9.58 -3.86
N ALA A 207 18.56 9.68 -4.99
CA ALA A 207 18.98 10.49 -6.12
C ALA A 207 19.18 11.97 -5.73
N ALA A 208 18.31 12.51 -4.89
CA ALA A 208 18.46 13.88 -4.37
C ALA A 208 19.62 13.98 -3.37
N ALA A 209 19.76 13.05 -2.45
CA ALA A 209 20.86 13.04 -1.47
C ALA A 209 22.23 12.98 -2.13
N GLU A 210 22.38 12.12 -3.15
CA GLU A 210 23.62 11.91 -3.91
C GLU A 210 23.84 12.92 -5.03
N LYS A 211 22.90 13.85 -5.28
CA LYS A 211 22.95 14.85 -6.39
C LYS A 211 23.01 14.20 -7.77
N THR A 212 22.44 13.01 -7.94
CA THR A 212 22.45 12.27 -9.20
C THR A 212 21.89 13.14 -10.32
N SER A 213 22.66 13.33 -11.39
CA SER A 213 22.28 14.19 -12.53
C SER A 213 21.86 15.62 -12.14
N GLY A 214 22.38 16.16 -11.03
CA GLY A 214 22.06 17.49 -10.53
C GLY A 214 20.71 17.60 -9.79
N VAL A 215 20.08 16.47 -9.44
CA VAL A 215 18.84 16.45 -8.64
C VAL A 215 19.09 17.03 -7.24
N ASN A 216 18.17 17.87 -6.79
CA ASN A 216 18.20 18.50 -5.46
C ASN A 216 16.84 18.48 -4.75
N ALA A 217 15.82 17.89 -5.37
CA ALA A 217 14.52 17.66 -4.79
C ALA A 217 14.05 16.25 -5.14
N ALA A 218 13.20 15.68 -4.28
CA ALA A 218 12.66 14.34 -4.44
C ALA A 218 11.16 14.31 -4.21
N MET A 219 10.46 13.51 -5.00
CA MET A 219 9.16 12.97 -4.58
C MET A 219 9.39 12.11 -3.33
N ALA A 220 8.59 12.32 -2.31
CA ALA A 220 8.63 11.62 -1.05
C ALA A 220 7.21 11.28 -0.57
N TYR A 221 7.12 10.45 0.46
CA TYR A 221 5.89 10.19 1.19
C TYR A 221 5.95 10.70 2.63
N GLY A 222 4.79 11.00 3.21
CA GLY A 222 4.70 11.47 4.59
C GLY A 222 5.19 10.44 5.64
N THR A 223 5.25 9.16 5.27
CA THR A 223 5.75 8.06 6.10
C THR A 223 7.18 7.62 5.78
N ASP A 224 7.89 8.35 4.90
CA ASP A 224 9.30 8.07 4.61
C ASP A 224 10.19 8.43 5.81
N GLY A 225 10.88 7.43 6.36
CA GLY A 225 11.79 7.59 7.50
C GLY A 225 13.15 8.24 7.20
N PRO A 226 13.74 8.04 6.00
CA PRO A 226 15.13 8.42 5.76
C PRO A 226 15.38 9.90 5.49
N LEU A 227 14.36 10.71 5.26
CA LEU A 227 14.50 12.08 4.78
C LEU A 227 15.48 12.93 5.61
N ALA A 228 15.27 13.00 6.93
CA ALA A 228 16.12 13.78 7.82
C ALA A 228 17.57 13.26 7.87
N ALA A 229 17.75 11.93 7.92
CA ALA A 229 19.04 11.27 7.96
C ALA A 229 19.84 11.49 6.67
N LEU A 230 19.16 11.59 5.53
CA LEU A 230 19.75 11.87 4.22
C LEU A 230 19.82 13.37 3.87
N GLY A 231 19.50 14.23 4.83
CA GLY A 231 19.61 15.68 4.67
C GLY A 231 18.57 16.29 3.72
N LEU A 232 17.35 15.73 3.68
CA LEU A 232 16.22 16.30 2.96
C LEU A 232 15.19 16.87 3.93
N LEU A 233 14.48 17.91 3.52
CA LEU A 233 13.38 18.55 4.24
C LEU A 233 12.13 18.48 3.39
N ILE A 234 11.03 18.00 3.96
CA ILE A 234 9.70 18.05 3.33
C ILE A 234 9.28 19.53 3.26
N MET A 235 8.81 19.95 2.10
CA MET A 235 8.20 21.26 1.92
C MET A 235 6.75 21.23 2.42
N GLU A 236 6.40 22.22 3.24
CA GLU A 236 5.03 22.37 3.74
C GLU A 236 4.06 22.59 2.57
N ASP A 237 2.88 22.00 2.67
CA ASP A 237 1.76 22.18 1.72
C ASP A 237 0.63 22.98 2.37
N PRO A 238 0.74 24.32 2.52
CA PRO A 238 -0.28 25.15 3.19
C PRO A 238 -1.63 25.16 2.43
N ARG A 239 -1.67 24.74 1.18
CA ARG A 239 -2.91 24.66 0.40
C ARG A 239 -3.60 23.30 0.51
N GLY A 240 -2.96 22.32 1.15
CA GLY A 240 -3.50 20.98 1.36
C GLY A 240 -3.89 20.30 0.05
N VAL A 241 -2.96 20.28 -0.92
CA VAL A 241 -3.23 19.76 -2.27
C VAL A 241 -3.59 18.29 -2.26
N GLN A 242 -2.91 17.51 -1.42
CA GLN A 242 -3.05 16.08 -1.41
C GLN A 242 -4.23 15.57 -0.55
N PRO A 243 -4.90 14.48 -0.94
CA PRO A 243 -5.75 13.70 -0.05
C PRO A 243 -5.00 13.16 1.17
N VAL A 244 -5.74 12.65 2.16
CA VAL A 244 -5.17 11.84 3.23
C VAL A 244 -5.04 10.39 2.75
N TYR A 245 -3.83 9.85 2.79
CA TYR A 245 -3.50 8.49 2.36
C TYR A 245 -3.30 7.58 3.58
N ALA A 246 -4.39 7.17 4.23
CA ALA A 246 -4.33 6.22 5.33
C ALA A 246 -4.26 4.78 4.80
N PRO A 247 -3.23 3.97 5.19
CA PRO A 247 -3.12 2.59 4.75
C PRO A 247 -4.26 1.72 5.29
N ALA A 248 -4.88 0.92 4.42
CA ALA A 248 -5.97 0.00 4.79
C ALA A 248 -5.88 -1.30 3.99
N PRO A 249 -6.21 -2.47 4.58
CA PRO A 249 -6.36 -3.69 3.81
C PRO A 249 -7.62 -3.63 2.93
N LEU A 250 -7.46 -3.89 1.64
CA LEU A 250 -8.55 -4.11 0.70
C LEU A 250 -8.70 -5.60 0.43
N ILE A 251 -9.93 -6.09 0.42
CA ILE A 251 -10.22 -7.49 0.15
C ILE A 251 -11.48 -7.64 -0.71
N ARG A 252 -11.48 -8.57 -1.65
CA ARG A 252 -12.66 -8.96 -2.41
C ARG A 252 -13.71 -9.55 -1.47
N GLU A 253 -14.97 -9.15 -1.60
CA GLU A 253 -16.07 -9.62 -0.76
C GLU A 253 -16.14 -11.16 -0.68
N GLU A 254 -15.97 -11.83 -1.81
CA GLU A 254 -16.01 -13.30 -1.86
C GLU A 254 -14.86 -13.97 -1.08
N ALA A 255 -13.66 -13.35 -1.07
CA ALA A 255 -12.53 -13.85 -0.30
C ALA A 255 -12.77 -13.66 1.21
N LEU A 256 -13.33 -12.52 1.61
CA LEU A 256 -13.71 -12.26 2.99
C LEU A 256 -14.82 -13.22 3.47
N LYS A 257 -15.81 -13.52 2.62
CA LYS A 257 -16.86 -14.51 2.92
C LYS A 257 -16.29 -15.92 3.12
N ARG A 258 -15.25 -16.29 2.35
CA ARG A 258 -14.56 -17.59 2.54
C ARG A 258 -13.73 -17.64 3.82
N GLN A 259 -13.19 -16.51 4.26
CA GLN A 259 -12.30 -16.39 5.43
C GLN A 259 -12.65 -15.15 6.27
N PRO A 260 -13.77 -15.15 7.00
CA PRO A 260 -14.25 -13.98 7.75
C PRO A 260 -13.31 -13.53 8.87
N LYS A 261 -12.49 -14.44 9.41
CA LYS A 261 -11.47 -14.12 10.43
C LYS A 261 -10.41 -13.13 9.97
N ILE A 262 -10.23 -12.90 8.66
CA ILE A 262 -9.26 -11.95 8.13
C ILE A 262 -9.46 -10.55 8.73
N ALA A 263 -10.70 -10.09 8.83
CA ALA A 263 -11.00 -8.78 9.40
C ALA A 263 -10.63 -8.69 10.89
N GLU A 264 -10.90 -9.73 11.67
CA GLU A 264 -10.56 -9.80 13.10
C GLU A 264 -9.04 -9.80 13.33
N ILE A 265 -8.28 -10.47 12.45
CA ILE A 265 -6.82 -10.55 12.53
C ILE A 265 -6.17 -9.22 12.14
N LEU A 266 -6.56 -8.63 11.00
CA LEU A 266 -5.87 -7.49 10.44
C LEU A 266 -6.28 -6.15 11.05
N THR A 267 -7.50 -5.99 11.53
CA THR A 267 -7.98 -4.73 12.11
C THR A 267 -7.13 -4.24 13.29
N PRO A 268 -6.82 -5.04 14.31
CA PRO A 268 -5.98 -4.56 15.42
C PRO A 268 -4.54 -4.26 14.96
N ILE A 269 -4.02 -4.99 13.98
CA ILE A 269 -2.68 -4.76 13.44
C ILE A 269 -2.61 -3.40 12.75
N PHE A 270 -3.54 -3.11 11.81
CA PHE A 270 -3.54 -1.83 11.10
C PHE A 270 -3.82 -0.66 12.03
N LYS A 271 -4.71 -0.81 13.03
CA LYS A 271 -4.93 0.21 14.07
C LYS A 271 -3.69 0.50 14.93
N SER A 272 -2.74 -0.43 15.04
CA SER A 272 -1.50 -0.23 15.79
C SER A 272 -0.40 0.49 14.99
N LEU A 273 -0.61 0.66 13.67
CA LEU A 273 0.29 1.40 12.78
C LEU A 273 -0.07 2.88 12.81
N ASP A 274 0.88 3.71 13.18
CA ASP A 274 0.78 5.18 13.10
C ASP A 274 1.93 5.75 12.26
N GLY A 275 1.90 7.05 11.99
CA GLY A 275 2.92 7.71 11.18
C GLY A 275 4.34 7.46 11.68
N PRO A 276 4.67 7.74 12.97
CA PRO A 276 5.99 7.48 13.54
C PRO A 276 6.42 6.01 13.44
N THR A 277 5.51 5.07 13.68
CA THR A 277 5.78 3.63 13.55
C THR A 277 6.15 3.28 12.10
N LEU A 278 5.37 3.74 11.13
CA LEU A 278 5.66 3.48 9.71
C LEU A 278 6.97 4.12 9.26
N GLN A 279 7.25 5.36 9.68
CA GLN A 279 8.54 6.01 9.41
C GLN A 279 9.71 5.19 9.95
N GLN A 280 9.60 4.66 11.17
CA GLN A 280 10.65 3.83 11.76
C GLN A 280 10.84 2.50 11.02
N LEU A 281 9.76 1.83 10.65
CA LEU A 281 9.81 0.57 9.91
C LEU A 281 10.35 0.78 8.48
N ASN A 282 9.92 1.83 7.80
CA ASN A 282 10.41 2.19 6.47
C ASN A 282 11.90 2.57 6.51
N ALA A 283 12.36 3.29 7.55
CA ALA A 283 13.78 3.61 7.73
C ALA A 283 14.65 2.36 7.84
N ARG A 284 14.24 1.32 8.56
CA ARG A 284 14.95 0.05 8.64
C ARG A 284 15.15 -0.59 7.27
N ILE A 285 14.15 -0.47 6.38
CA ILE A 285 14.25 -1.01 5.03
C ILE A 285 15.10 -0.10 4.13
N GLN A 286 14.82 1.20 4.14
CA GLN A 286 15.38 2.16 3.18
C GLN A 286 16.83 2.57 3.52
N LEU A 287 17.18 2.70 4.81
CA LEU A 287 18.52 3.10 5.26
C LEU A 287 19.40 1.91 5.64
N GLU A 288 18.83 0.95 6.36
CA GLU A 288 19.61 -0.18 6.91
C GLU A 288 19.60 -1.38 5.94
N GLY A 289 18.85 -1.31 4.84
CA GLY A 289 18.76 -2.37 3.83
C GLY A 289 18.14 -3.67 4.34
N GLN A 290 17.34 -3.60 5.42
CA GLN A 290 16.69 -4.79 5.98
C GLN A 290 15.58 -5.29 5.04
N ASP A 291 15.42 -6.61 5.00
CA ASP A 291 14.37 -7.27 4.22
C ASP A 291 12.96 -6.88 4.73
N PRO A 292 12.03 -6.43 3.86
CA PRO A 292 10.69 -6.01 4.28
C PRO A 292 9.89 -7.09 5.03
N LYS A 293 10.05 -8.38 4.66
CA LYS A 293 9.39 -9.48 5.34
C LYS A 293 9.96 -9.68 6.75
N LYS A 294 11.29 -9.53 6.90
CA LYS A 294 11.93 -9.58 8.23
C LYS A 294 11.43 -8.44 9.10
N VAL A 295 11.39 -7.20 8.59
CA VAL A 295 10.91 -6.02 9.34
C VAL A 295 9.44 -6.20 9.75
N ALA A 296 8.59 -6.70 8.86
CA ALA A 296 7.20 -7.02 9.14
C ALA A 296 7.07 -8.07 10.28
N GLY A 297 7.85 -9.14 10.21
CA GLY A 297 7.86 -10.19 11.23
C GLY A 297 8.32 -9.69 12.61
N ASP A 298 9.39 -8.88 12.62
CA ASP A 298 9.89 -8.26 13.86
C ASP A 298 8.84 -7.35 14.50
N TYR A 299 8.16 -6.53 13.68
CA TYR A 299 7.08 -5.68 14.14
C TYR A 299 5.93 -6.48 14.75
N LEU A 300 5.42 -7.49 14.03
CA LEU A 300 4.32 -8.32 14.51
C LEU A 300 4.65 -9.04 15.82
N ARG A 301 5.86 -9.56 15.97
CA ARG A 301 6.35 -10.18 17.22
C ARG A 301 6.45 -9.16 18.35
N SER A 302 7.03 -7.98 18.08
CA SER A 302 7.20 -6.92 19.09
C SER A 302 5.86 -6.43 19.67
N LYS A 303 4.79 -6.50 18.88
CA LYS A 303 3.43 -6.15 19.27
C LYS A 303 2.62 -7.33 19.81
N GLY A 304 3.17 -8.55 19.80
CA GLY A 304 2.50 -9.75 20.27
C GLY A 304 1.41 -10.30 19.34
N PHE A 305 1.38 -9.87 18.09
CA PHE A 305 0.42 -10.37 17.09
C PHE A 305 0.76 -11.77 16.56
N ILE A 306 2.03 -12.11 16.55
CA ILE A 306 2.54 -13.45 16.22
C ILE A 306 3.60 -13.88 17.23
N LYS A 307 3.90 -15.20 17.27
CA LYS A 307 4.93 -15.78 18.12
C LYS A 307 6.32 -15.68 17.49
#